data_5e48c2e72dbbd01fdfaa235896c394d9
#
_entry.id   5e48c2e72dbbd01fdfaa235896c394d9
#
_cell.length_a   1.000
_cell.length_b   1.000
_cell.length_c   1.000
_cell.angle_alpha   90.00
_cell.angle_beta   90.00
_cell.angle_gamma   90.00
#
_symmetry.space_group_name_H-M   'P 1'
#
loop_
_entity.id
_entity.type
_entity.pdbx_description
1 polymer ?
#
loop_
_entity_poly.entity_id
_entity_poly.type
_entity_poly.pdbx_seq_one_letter_code
_entity_poly.pdbx_strand_id
1 'polypeptide(L)'
;MLFDNKQMQIMTSGLDALSTRQRMILHNLSNLETMGYKTKDVVFEDVFKNARGRYEVRHKVVTQENTTLRADGNNVDADVESMKLYENYVQQQYLYQKISGQISNYRYVPKAGPK
;
A
#
# COMPACT_ATOMS: atom_id res chain seq x y z
N MET A 1 11.74 -21.88 -3.14
CA MET A 1 10.93 -21.60 -1.95
C MET A 1 9.81 -20.65 -2.28
N LEU A 2 8.71 -20.75 -1.59
CA LEU A 2 7.53 -19.89 -1.86
C LEU A 2 7.85 -18.41 -1.79
N PHE A 3 8.53 -17.98 -0.73
CA PHE A 3 8.83 -16.56 -0.51
C PHE A 3 10.03 -16.05 -1.31
N ASP A 4 10.70 -16.92 -2.06
CA ASP A 4 11.76 -16.52 -2.98
C ASP A 4 11.22 -16.22 -4.38
N ASN A 5 9.93 -16.46 -4.60
CA ASN A 5 9.25 -16.21 -5.86
C ASN A 5 9.13 -14.70 -6.07
N LYS A 6 9.54 -14.23 -7.28
CA LYS A 6 9.48 -12.81 -7.65
C LYS A 6 8.09 -12.22 -7.42
N GLN A 7 7.06 -12.93 -7.85
CA GLN A 7 5.68 -12.47 -7.75
C GLN A 7 5.26 -12.29 -6.28
N MET A 8 5.63 -13.26 -5.43
CA MET A 8 5.33 -13.18 -4.01
C MET A 8 6.06 -12.00 -3.35
N GLN A 9 7.32 -11.76 -3.73
CA GLN A 9 8.10 -10.65 -3.21
C GLN A 9 7.46 -9.30 -3.59
N ILE A 10 7.02 -9.17 -4.84
CA ILE A 10 6.34 -7.95 -5.30
C ILE A 10 5.04 -7.75 -4.53
N MET A 11 4.23 -8.79 -4.34
CA MET A 11 2.96 -8.68 -3.64
C MET A 11 3.13 -8.32 -2.17
N THR A 12 4.09 -8.94 -1.48
CA THR A 12 4.32 -8.65 -0.06
C THR A 12 4.87 -7.25 0.15
N SER A 13 5.78 -6.79 -0.71
CA SER A 13 6.28 -5.41 -0.63
C SER A 13 5.19 -4.41 -1.03
N GLY A 14 4.32 -4.79 -1.97
CA GLY A 14 3.15 -3.99 -2.33
C GLY A 14 2.19 -3.80 -1.17
N LEU A 15 1.95 -4.86 -0.39
CA LEU A 15 1.14 -4.76 0.82
C LEU A 15 1.78 -3.79 1.82
N ASP A 16 3.08 -3.83 1.96
CA ASP A 16 3.80 -2.92 2.85
C ASP A 16 3.60 -1.46 2.43
N ALA A 17 3.69 -1.20 1.12
CA ALA A 17 3.44 0.13 0.57
C ALA A 17 1.99 0.58 0.80
N LEU A 18 1.01 -0.32 0.63
CA LEU A 18 -0.39 -0.03 0.90
C LEU A 18 -0.65 0.21 2.38
N SER A 19 0.05 -0.49 3.26
CA SER A 19 -0.02 -0.25 4.71
C SER A 19 0.51 1.13 5.08
N THR A 20 1.59 1.56 4.45
CA THR A 20 2.12 2.92 4.62
C THR A 20 1.10 3.95 4.15
N ARG A 21 0.47 3.71 3.02
CA ARG A 21 -0.57 4.60 2.49
C ARG A 21 -1.75 4.69 3.45
N GLN A 22 -2.18 3.57 4.02
CA GLN A 22 -3.25 3.56 5.03
C GLN A 22 -2.90 4.45 6.22
N ARG A 23 -1.68 4.34 6.73
CA ARG A 23 -1.23 5.16 7.84
C ARG A 23 -1.25 6.65 7.49
N MET A 24 -0.86 7.00 6.26
CA MET A 24 -0.88 8.40 5.83
C MET A 24 -2.30 8.93 5.72
N ILE A 25 -3.23 8.14 5.19
CA ILE A 25 -4.63 8.52 5.10
C ILE A 25 -5.22 8.73 6.50
N LEU A 26 -4.97 7.81 7.43
CA LEU A 26 -5.44 7.94 8.81
C LEU A 26 -4.81 9.13 9.51
N HIS A 27 -3.55 9.41 9.23
CA HIS A 27 -2.87 10.59 9.76
C HIS A 27 -3.52 11.86 9.22
N ASN A 28 -3.85 11.90 7.93
CA ASN A 28 -4.57 13.03 7.34
C ASN A 28 -5.91 13.24 8.02
N LEU A 29 -6.69 12.19 8.20
CA LEU A 29 -8.01 12.28 8.84
C LEU A 29 -7.91 12.73 10.29
N SER A 30 -6.89 12.28 11.03
CA SER A 30 -6.71 12.69 12.42
C SER A 30 -6.25 14.14 12.55
N ASN A 31 -5.78 14.75 11.47
CA ASN A 31 -5.34 16.15 11.44
C ASN A 31 -6.32 17.04 10.69
N LEU A 32 -7.59 16.63 10.61
CA LEU A 32 -8.62 17.37 9.90
C LEU A 32 -8.79 18.82 10.41
N GLU A 33 -8.57 19.02 11.71
CA GLU A 33 -8.72 20.33 12.34
C GLU A 33 -7.39 21.00 12.68
N THR A 34 -6.26 20.42 12.28
CA THR A 34 -4.94 20.98 12.59
C THR A 34 -4.63 22.12 11.64
N MET A 35 -4.39 23.31 12.20
CA MET A 35 -4.07 24.52 11.44
C MET A 35 -2.82 24.31 10.60
N GLY A 36 -2.91 24.66 9.32
CA GLY A 36 -1.76 24.59 8.42
C GLY A 36 -1.35 23.20 7.98
N TYR A 37 -2.07 22.15 8.41
CA TYR A 37 -1.72 20.79 8.06
C TYR A 37 -1.85 20.55 6.56
N LYS A 38 -0.86 19.87 5.99
CA LYS A 38 -0.88 19.48 4.58
C LYS A 38 -0.95 17.95 4.46
N THR A 39 -1.85 17.48 3.61
CA THR A 39 -2.06 16.04 3.42
C THR A 39 -0.79 15.36 2.93
N LYS A 40 -0.61 14.13 3.41
CA LYS A 40 0.45 13.24 2.96
C LYS A 40 -0.17 12.13 2.12
N ASP A 41 0.56 11.68 1.11
CA ASP A 41 0.14 10.56 0.28
C ASP A 41 1.35 9.69 -0.04
N VAL A 42 1.08 8.52 -0.59
CA VAL A 42 2.15 7.59 -1.00
C VAL A 42 2.09 7.45 -2.52
N VAL A 43 3.23 7.67 -3.14
CA VAL A 43 3.40 7.49 -4.58
C VAL A 43 4.15 6.19 -4.82
N PHE A 44 3.57 5.31 -5.63
CA PHE A 44 4.23 4.08 -6.06
C PHE A 44 5.05 4.42 -7.32
N GLU A 45 6.32 4.09 -7.30
CA GLU A 45 7.23 4.49 -8.37
C GLU A 45 7.51 3.35 -9.35
N ASP A 46 8.13 2.28 -8.86
CA ASP A 46 8.52 1.17 -9.73
C ASP A 46 8.76 -0.09 -8.91
N VAL A 47 9.03 -1.18 -9.61
CA VAL A 47 9.51 -2.42 -9.01
C VAL A 47 11.00 -2.51 -9.31
N PHE A 48 11.79 -2.76 -8.29
CA PHE A 48 13.24 -2.87 -8.44
C PHE A 48 13.78 -4.08 -7.70
N LYS A 49 14.99 -4.51 -8.07
CA LYS A 49 15.70 -5.59 -7.42
C LYS A 49 16.70 -4.97 -6.43
N ASN A 50 16.53 -5.29 -5.14
CA ASN A 50 17.41 -4.71 -4.11
C ASN A 50 18.76 -5.41 -4.06
N ALA A 51 19.66 -4.93 -3.16
CA ALA A 51 21.01 -5.46 -3.01
C ALA A 51 21.05 -6.93 -2.60
N ARG A 52 19.97 -7.42 -1.98
CA ARG A 52 19.85 -8.83 -1.57
C ARG A 52 19.31 -9.72 -2.68
N GLY A 53 19.05 -9.16 -3.86
CA GLY A 53 18.47 -9.88 -4.98
C GLY A 53 16.96 -10.08 -4.90
N ARG A 54 16.27 -9.37 -4.02
CA ARG A 54 14.82 -9.47 -3.86
C ARG A 54 14.13 -8.33 -4.60
N TYR A 55 12.95 -8.60 -5.12
CA TYR A 55 12.14 -7.59 -5.79
C TYR A 55 11.27 -6.86 -4.78
N GLU A 56 11.19 -5.56 -4.93
CA GLU A 56 10.42 -4.69 -4.06
C GLU A 56 9.67 -3.63 -4.86
N VAL A 57 8.49 -3.26 -4.37
CA VAL A 57 7.77 -2.08 -4.89
C VAL A 57 8.36 -0.84 -4.22
N ARG A 58 8.86 0.07 -5.03
CA ARG A 58 9.39 1.34 -4.53
C ARG A 58 8.26 2.33 -4.35
N HIS A 59 8.21 2.93 -3.18
CA HIS A 59 7.22 3.95 -2.86
C HIS A 59 7.86 5.06 -2.03
N LYS A 60 7.21 6.21 -2.01
CA LYS A 60 7.65 7.32 -1.16
C LYS A 60 6.45 8.09 -0.65
N VAL A 61 6.62 8.73 0.51
CA VAL A 61 5.62 9.63 1.09
C VAL A 61 5.86 11.03 0.51
N VAL A 62 4.80 11.66 0.02
CA VAL A 62 4.84 13.03 -0.50
C VAL A 62 3.84 13.88 0.25
N THR A 63 4.12 15.18 0.34
CA THR A 63 3.24 16.15 1.00
C THR A 63 2.67 17.07 -0.07
N GLN A 64 1.35 17.28 -0.05
CA GLN A 64 0.65 18.17 -0.97
C GLN A 64 0.68 19.59 -0.41
N GLU A 65 1.71 20.36 -0.78
CA GLU A 65 1.94 21.68 -0.18
C GLU A 65 1.24 22.83 -0.89
N ASN A 66 0.92 22.64 -2.17
CA ASN A 66 0.42 23.73 -3.01
C ASN A 66 -1.10 23.86 -3.01
N THR A 67 -1.80 22.93 -2.36
CA THR A 67 -3.27 22.92 -2.32
C THR A 67 -3.74 23.40 -0.95
N THR A 68 -4.71 24.31 -0.91
CA THR A 68 -5.30 24.76 0.34
C THR A 68 -6.81 24.81 0.17
N LEU A 69 -7.53 24.04 1.01
CA LEU A 69 -8.99 24.01 0.98
C LEU A 69 -9.61 24.99 1.96
N ARG A 70 -8.89 25.37 3.02
CA ARG A 70 -9.43 26.19 4.10
C ARG A 70 -8.53 27.39 4.39
N ALA A 71 -9.13 28.42 5.00
CA ALA A 71 -8.43 29.67 5.34
C ALA A 71 -7.28 29.46 6.34
N ASP A 72 -7.34 28.41 7.15
CA ASP A 72 -6.29 28.07 8.12
C ASP A 72 -5.08 27.37 7.48
N GLY A 73 -5.10 27.18 6.16
CA GLY A 73 -4.02 26.53 5.44
C GLY A 73 -4.09 25.00 5.41
N ASN A 74 -5.08 24.41 6.09
CA ASN A 74 -5.27 22.96 6.08
C ASN A 74 -5.91 22.54 4.76
N ASN A 75 -5.39 21.48 4.12
CA ASN A 75 -5.91 20.99 2.85
C ASN A 75 -6.53 19.60 2.94
N VAL A 76 -6.86 19.12 4.14
CA VAL A 76 -7.50 17.81 4.30
C VAL A 76 -8.95 17.89 3.85
N ASP A 77 -9.34 16.97 2.94
CA ASP A 77 -10.72 16.78 2.52
C ASP A 77 -11.17 15.42 3.02
N ALA A 78 -12.08 15.42 4.02
CA ALA A 78 -12.50 14.19 4.68
C ALA A 78 -13.16 13.20 3.70
N ASP A 79 -13.95 13.70 2.76
CA ASP A 79 -14.63 12.84 1.78
C ASP A 79 -13.62 12.17 0.86
N VAL A 80 -12.63 12.93 0.38
CA VAL A 80 -11.57 12.41 -0.49
C VAL A 80 -10.73 11.38 0.27
N GLU A 81 -10.34 11.70 1.50
CA GLU A 81 -9.52 10.79 2.30
C GLU A 81 -10.28 9.49 2.63
N SER A 82 -11.58 9.60 2.93
CA SER A 82 -12.41 8.42 3.19
C SER A 82 -12.52 7.53 1.96
N MET A 83 -12.65 8.13 0.78
CA MET A 83 -12.68 7.38 -0.47
C MET A 83 -11.34 6.68 -0.73
N LYS A 84 -10.23 7.38 -0.50
CA LYS A 84 -8.90 6.80 -0.62
C LYS A 84 -8.71 5.64 0.34
N LEU A 85 -9.23 5.76 1.56
CA LEU A 85 -9.15 4.69 2.56
C LEU A 85 -9.86 3.45 2.07
N TYR A 86 -11.05 3.60 1.52
CA TYR A 86 -11.82 2.49 0.96
C TYR A 86 -11.09 1.85 -0.23
N GLU A 87 -10.60 2.65 -1.15
CA GLU A 87 -9.83 2.14 -2.30
C GLU A 87 -8.59 1.37 -1.85
N ASN A 88 -7.91 1.90 -0.86
CA ASN A 88 -6.71 1.25 -0.31
C ASN A 88 -7.07 -0.10 0.33
N TYR A 89 -8.18 -0.15 1.05
CA TYR A 89 -8.68 -1.39 1.63
C TYR A 89 -8.97 -2.43 0.56
N VAL A 90 -9.64 -2.04 -0.52
CA VAL A 90 -9.97 -2.96 -1.62
C VAL A 90 -8.68 -3.51 -2.26
N GLN A 91 -7.67 -2.66 -2.46
CA GLN A 91 -6.39 -3.08 -3.00
C GLN A 91 -5.67 -4.05 -2.06
N GLN A 92 -5.70 -3.77 -0.76
CA GLN A 92 -5.12 -4.68 0.24
C GLN A 92 -5.81 -6.05 0.22
N GLN A 93 -7.13 -6.07 0.16
CA GLN A 93 -7.90 -7.31 0.10
C GLN A 93 -7.57 -8.10 -1.17
N TYR A 94 -7.43 -7.42 -2.28
CA TYR A 94 -7.04 -8.08 -3.54
C TYR A 94 -5.68 -8.78 -3.38
N LEU A 95 -4.69 -8.10 -2.82
CA LEU A 95 -3.36 -8.70 -2.63
C LEU A 95 -3.39 -9.84 -1.62
N TYR A 96 -4.17 -9.71 -0.53
CA TYR A 96 -4.33 -10.81 0.41
C TYR A 96 -4.90 -12.06 -0.26
N GLN A 97 -5.89 -11.88 -1.12
CA GLN A 97 -6.48 -13.01 -1.85
C GLN A 97 -5.47 -13.64 -2.81
N LYS A 98 -4.67 -12.82 -3.50
CA LYS A 98 -3.64 -13.33 -4.40
C LYS A 98 -2.55 -14.10 -3.65
N ILE A 99 -2.12 -13.57 -2.52
CA ILE A 99 -1.10 -14.24 -1.69
C ILE A 99 -1.67 -15.56 -1.14
N SER A 100 -2.90 -15.55 -0.64
CA SER A 100 -3.57 -16.76 -0.14
C SER A 100 -3.69 -17.81 -1.24
N GLY A 101 -4.04 -17.38 -2.46
CA GLY A 101 -4.11 -18.28 -3.61
C GLY A 101 -2.77 -18.92 -3.93
N GLN A 102 -1.70 -18.15 -3.89
CA GLN A 102 -0.36 -18.67 -4.12
C GLN A 102 0.04 -19.68 -3.05
N ILE A 103 -0.26 -19.38 -1.80
CA ILE A 103 0.03 -20.31 -0.69
C ILE A 103 -0.76 -21.60 -0.85
N SER A 104 -2.05 -21.51 -1.18
CA SER A 104 -2.89 -22.68 -1.40
C SER A 104 -2.36 -23.55 -2.54
N ASN A 105 -2.01 -22.92 -3.66
CA ASN A 105 -1.49 -23.64 -4.81
C ASN A 105 -0.17 -24.33 -4.47
N TYR A 106 0.70 -23.66 -3.74
CA TYR A 106 1.97 -24.24 -3.32
C TYR A 106 1.75 -25.46 -2.42
N ARG A 107 0.76 -25.40 -1.55
CA ARG A 107 0.46 -26.52 -0.64
C ARG A 107 -0.17 -27.70 -1.35
N TYR A 108 -0.95 -27.47 -2.40
CA TYR A 108 -1.62 -28.53 -3.15
C TYR A 108 -0.69 -29.27 -4.10
N VAL A 109 0.25 -28.57 -4.72
CA VAL A 109 1.13 -29.16 -5.72
C VAL A 109 1.87 -30.39 -5.18
N PRO A 110 2.52 -30.33 -3.98
CA PRO A 110 3.18 -31.51 -3.44
C PRO A 110 2.22 -32.65 -3.12
N LYS A 111 1.00 -32.35 -2.72
CA LYS A 111 -0.01 -33.37 -2.40
C LYS A 111 -0.59 -34.04 -3.63
N ALA A 112 -0.59 -33.34 -4.75
CA ALA A 112 -1.07 -33.86 -6.03
C ALA A 112 -0.01 -34.64 -6.77
N GLY A 113 1.17 -34.82 -6.19
CA GLY A 113 2.26 -35.56 -6.80
C GLY A 113 1.93 -37.02 -7.03
N PRO A 114 2.82 -37.68 -7.74
CA PRO A 114 2.57 -39.11 -8.09
C PRO A 114 2.39 -39.98 -6.85
N LYS A 115 1.51 -40.92 -7.00
CA LYS A 115 1.19 -41.87 -5.93
C LYS A 115 1.79 -43.22 -6.21
#